data_1e79dab7a834ded9317cedf7bfc07fff
#
_entry.id   1e79dab7a834ded9317cedf7bfc07fff
#
_cell.length_a   1.000
_cell.length_b   1.000
_cell.length_c   1.000
_cell.angle_alpha   90.00
_cell.angle_beta   90.00
_cell.angle_gamma   90.00
#
_symmetry.space_group_name_H-M   'P 1'
#
loop_
_entity.id
_entity.type
_entity.pdbx_description
1 polymer ?
#
loop_
_entity_poly.entity_id
_entity_poly.type
_entity_poly.pdbx_seq_one_letter_code
_entity_poly.pdbx_strand_id
1 'polypeptide(L)'
;MDPREFPTKGNLMLAKNSLMLARQGYDLMDKKRNILLKELMGLIDEAKDIQEEIDATFTKAYACLQRANIEHGISKVQELAFTVPIEDSLKMQTRSIMGTEIPLVEYTPSKDEKPPYSFYSTSDSLDEARIAFERVKELTADLATVET
;
A
#
# COMPACT_ATOMS: atom_id res chain seq x y z
N MET A 1 -53.07 -2.69 -12.48
CA MET A 1 -52.53 -1.57 -13.30
C MET A 1 -52.03 -0.49 -12.35
N ASP A 2 -50.81 -0.10 -12.44
CA ASP A 2 -50.24 0.94 -11.58
C ASP A 2 -50.84 2.30 -12.00
N PRO A 3 -51.42 3.13 -11.07
CA PRO A 3 -51.96 4.46 -11.40
C PRO A 3 -50.96 5.38 -12.12
N ARG A 4 -49.67 5.07 -12.07
CA ARG A 4 -48.59 5.80 -12.74
C ARG A 4 -48.47 5.49 -14.25
N GLU A 5 -49.11 4.41 -14.73
CA GLU A 5 -49.08 3.97 -16.14
C GLU A 5 -50.20 4.60 -16.98
N PHE A 6 -51.18 5.31 -16.36
CA PHE A 6 -52.25 5.97 -17.11
C PHE A 6 -51.71 7.08 -18.01
N PRO A 7 -52.14 7.16 -19.28
CA PRO A 7 -51.69 8.18 -20.23
C PRO A 7 -52.31 9.56 -19.94
N THR A 8 -51.81 10.19 -18.88
CA THR A 8 -52.19 11.55 -18.52
C THR A 8 -51.05 12.53 -18.77
N LYS A 9 -51.37 13.82 -19.00
CA LYS A 9 -50.35 14.87 -19.17
C LYS A 9 -49.44 14.99 -17.96
N GLY A 10 -49.96 14.79 -16.74
CA GLY A 10 -49.20 14.80 -15.49
C GLY A 10 -48.16 13.64 -15.46
N ASN A 11 -48.62 12.43 -15.75
CA ASN A 11 -47.72 11.25 -15.81
C ASN A 11 -46.66 11.39 -16.88
N LEU A 12 -46.97 11.96 -18.04
CA LEU A 12 -46.01 12.28 -19.08
C LEU A 12 -44.92 13.24 -18.60
N MET A 13 -45.27 14.28 -17.88
CA MET A 13 -44.31 15.24 -17.31
C MET A 13 -43.40 14.54 -16.26
N LEU A 14 -44.00 13.75 -15.38
CA LEU A 14 -43.24 12.98 -14.38
C LEU A 14 -42.24 12.00 -15.08
N ALA A 15 -42.71 11.28 -16.08
CA ALA A 15 -41.85 10.35 -16.83
C ALA A 15 -40.70 11.06 -17.55
N LYS A 16 -40.96 12.23 -18.17
CA LYS A 16 -39.91 13.06 -18.79
C LYS A 16 -38.88 13.55 -17.77
N ASN A 17 -39.31 14.03 -16.62
CA ASN A 17 -38.41 14.47 -15.56
C ASN A 17 -37.59 13.30 -15.00
N SER A 18 -38.21 12.15 -14.77
CA SER A 18 -37.52 10.93 -14.34
C SER A 18 -36.48 10.48 -15.36
N LEU A 19 -36.81 10.51 -16.65
CA LEU A 19 -35.88 10.17 -17.72
C LEU A 19 -34.69 11.13 -17.77
N MET A 20 -34.95 12.44 -17.59
CA MET A 20 -33.88 13.45 -17.56
C MET A 20 -32.94 13.21 -16.38
N LEU A 21 -33.48 12.96 -15.17
CA LEU A 21 -32.68 12.65 -13.99
C LEU A 21 -31.89 11.35 -14.14
N ALA A 22 -32.51 10.32 -14.72
CA ALA A 22 -31.86 9.04 -14.97
C ALA A 22 -30.68 9.18 -15.96
N ARG A 23 -30.83 9.98 -17.03
CA ARG A 23 -29.73 10.29 -17.94
C ARG A 23 -28.58 11.03 -17.26
N GLN A 24 -28.91 12.08 -16.47
CA GLN A 24 -27.88 12.80 -15.72
C GLN A 24 -27.15 11.91 -14.72
N GLY A 25 -27.91 11.03 -14.01
CA GLY A 25 -27.36 10.05 -13.10
C GLY A 25 -26.44 9.04 -13.81
N TYR A 26 -26.84 8.55 -14.98
CA TYR A 26 -26.02 7.67 -15.78
C TYR A 26 -24.69 8.34 -16.20
N ASP A 27 -24.76 9.56 -16.74
CA ASP A 27 -23.59 10.33 -17.17
C ASP A 27 -22.63 10.58 -15.99
N LEU A 28 -23.18 10.86 -14.80
CA LEU A 28 -22.37 11.06 -13.60
C LEU A 28 -21.67 9.76 -13.17
N MET A 29 -22.40 8.64 -13.18
CA MET A 29 -21.85 7.34 -12.82
C MET A 29 -20.80 6.86 -13.84
N ASP A 30 -21.01 7.12 -15.12
CA ASP A 30 -20.04 6.79 -16.15
C ASP A 30 -18.73 7.59 -15.97
N LYS A 31 -18.85 8.89 -15.70
CA LYS A 31 -17.67 9.71 -15.36
C LYS A 31 -16.96 9.23 -14.12
N LYS A 32 -17.72 8.88 -13.05
CA LYS A 32 -17.13 8.32 -11.82
C LYS A 32 -16.36 7.05 -12.12
N ARG A 33 -16.97 6.11 -12.87
CA ARG A 33 -16.31 4.86 -13.28
C ARG A 33 -15.00 5.11 -14.03
N ASN A 34 -15.02 6.04 -14.99
CA ASN A 34 -13.84 6.32 -15.82
C ASN A 34 -12.70 6.94 -15.00
N ILE A 35 -13.01 7.77 -14.00
CA ILE A 35 -12.01 8.33 -13.09
C ILE A 35 -11.42 7.23 -12.22
N LEU A 36 -12.26 6.36 -11.63
CA LEU A 36 -11.78 5.26 -10.79
C LEU A 36 -10.94 4.25 -11.56
N LEU A 37 -11.31 3.95 -12.83
CA LEU A 37 -10.50 3.08 -13.68
C LEU A 37 -9.13 3.68 -14.01
N LYS A 38 -9.06 4.98 -14.24
CA LYS A 38 -7.78 5.66 -14.47
C LYS A 38 -6.89 5.62 -13.23
N GLU A 39 -7.48 5.85 -12.06
CA GLU A 39 -6.76 5.77 -10.78
C GLU A 39 -6.26 4.34 -10.53
N LEU A 40 -7.12 3.34 -10.73
CA LEU A 40 -6.75 1.93 -10.60
C LEU A 40 -5.57 1.54 -11.50
N MET A 41 -5.57 1.98 -12.75
CA MET A 41 -4.44 1.72 -13.66
C MET A 41 -3.14 2.35 -13.17
N GLY A 42 -3.22 3.59 -12.64
CA GLY A 42 -2.06 4.24 -12.03
C GLY A 42 -1.50 3.47 -10.84
N LEU A 43 -2.38 2.98 -9.96
CA LEU A 43 -1.98 2.19 -8.80
C LEU A 43 -1.37 0.83 -9.19
N ILE A 44 -1.87 0.18 -10.25
CA ILE A 44 -1.28 -1.07 -10.75
C ILE A 44 0.15 -0.87 -11.26
N ASP A 45 0.40 0.23 -11.98
CA ASP A 45 1.73 0.53 -12.47
C ASP A 45 2.68 0.86 -11.30
N GLU A 46 2.23 1.64 -10.32
CA GLU A 46 2.98 1.95 -9.11
C GLU A 46 3.29 0.69 -8.28
N ALA A 47 2.32 -0.24 -8.13
CA ALA A 47 2.52 -1.50 -7.43
C ALA A 47 3.61 -2.36 -8.09
N LYS A 48 3.68 -2.40 -9.42
CA LYS A 48 4.72 -3.13 -10.14
C LYS A 48 6.10 -2.55 -9.88
N ASP A 49 6.23 -1.23 -9.95
CA ASP A 49 7.50 -0.54 -9.72
C ASP A 49 8.00 -0.82 -8.29
N ILE A 50 7.11 -0.75 -7.29
CA ILE A 50 7.42 -1.05 -5.90
C ILE A 50 7.82 -2.53 -5.74
N GLN A 51 7.12 -3.48 -6.37
CA GLN A 51 7.47 -4.91 -6.32
C GLN A 51 8.85 -5.18 -6.89
N GLU A 52 9.20 -4.57 -8.02
CA GLU A 52 10.54 -4.72 -8.61
C GLU A 52 11.63 -4.16 -7.68
N GLU A 53 11.37 -3.02 -7.02
CA GLU A 53 12.29 -2.44 -6.02
C GLU A 53 12.43 -3.34 -4.78
N ILE A 54 11.33 -3.94 -4.31
CA ILE A 54 11.33 -4.90 -3.20
C ILE A 54 12.20 -6.11 -3.54
N ASP A 55 12.01 -6.73 -4.70
CA ASP A 55 12.77 -7.92 -5.12
C ASP A 55 14.27 -7.63 -5.23
N ALA A 56 14.64 -6.48 -5.80
CA ALA A 56 16.02 -6.05 -5.90
C ALA A 56 16.63 -5.81 -4.50
N THR A 57 15.88 -5.17 -3.62
CA THR A 57 16.33 -4.85 -2.26
C THR A 57 16.45 -6.12 -1.40
N PHE A 58 15.51 -7.07 -1.50
CA PHE A 58 15.61 -8.38 -0.85
C PHE A 58 16.83 -9.15 -1.32
N THR A 59 17.09 -9.20 -2.63
CA THR A 59 18.27 -9.86 -3.17
C THR A 59 19.55 -9.31 -2.55
N LYS A 60 19.65 -7.99 -2.44
CA LYS A 60 20.78 -7.32 -1.78
C LYS A 60 20.84 -7.63 -0.28
N ALA A 61 19.71 -7.56 0.42
CA ALA A 61 19.63 -7.83 1.85
C ALA A 61 20.09 -9.25 2.20
N TYR A 62 19.62 -10.24 1.44
CA TYR A 62 20.03 -11.63 1.63
C TYR A 62 21.50 -11.88 1.29
N ALA A 63 22.04 -11.21 0.28
CA ALA A 63 23.47 -11.30 -0.03
C ALA A 63 24.33 -10.76 1.12
N CYS A 64 23.93 -9.61 1.71
CA CYS A 64 24.60 -9.04 2.88
C CYS A 64 24.48 -9.96 4.10
N LEU A 65 23.28 -10.54 4.33
CA LEU A 65 23.05 -11.49 5.42
C LEU A 65 23.89 -12.77 5.28
N GLN A 66 24.03 -13.29 4.06
CA GLN A 66 24.91 -14.44 3.79
C GLN A 66 26.36 -14.12 4.13
N ARG A 67 26.84 -12.94 3.76
CA ARG A 67 28.19 -12.49 4.11
C ARG A 67 28.37 -12.39 5.63
N ALA A 68 27.41 -11.78 6.33
CA ALA A 68 27.41 -11.69 7.78
C ALA A 68 27.42 -13.08 8.46
N ASN A 69 26.68 -14.06 7.91
CA ASN A 69 26.67 -15.43 8.39
C ASN A 69 28.02 -16.13 8.19
N ILE A 70 28.75 -15.83 7.11
CA ILE A 70 30.10 -16.37 6.87
C ILE A 70 31.12 -15.76 7.84
N GLU A 71 31.01 -14.45 8.12
CA GLU A 71 31.95 -13.74 8.97
C GLU A 71 31.76 -14.06 10.47
N HIS A 72 30.52 -14.16 10.95
CA HIS A 72 30.19 -14.28 12.38
C HIS A 72 29.68 -15.65 12.79
N GLY A 73 29.25 -16.46 11.83
CA GLY A 73 28.55 -17.71 12.09
C GLY A 73 27.05 -17.53 12.31
N ILE A 74 26.27 -18.50 11.84
CA ILE A 74 24.78 -18.46 11.85
C ILE A 74 24.22 -18.28 13.26
N SER A 75 24.78 -18.99 14.25
CA SER A 75 24.29 -18.94 15.64
C SER A 75 24.37 -17.54 16.24
N LYS A 76 25.47 -16.83 15.98
CA LYS A 76 25.65 -15.47 16.48
C LYS A 76 24.76 -14.45 15.80
N VAL A 77 24.60 -14.56 14.48
CA VAL A 77 23.68 -13.69 13.72
C VAL A 77 22.24 -13.91 14.19
N GLN A 78 21.85 -15.17 14.46
CA GLN A 78 20.54 -15.49 15.03
C GLN A 78 20.35 -14.91 16.42
N GLU A 79 21.33 -14.97 17.29
CA GLU A 79 21.30 -14.37 18.62
C GLU A 79 21.12 -12.85 18.56
N LEU A 80 21.85 -12.21 17.65
CA LEU A 80 21.70 -10.75 17.39
C LEU A 80 20.33 -10.39 16.81
N ALA A 81 19.74 -11.22 15.98
CA ALA A 81 18.43 -11.01 15.41
C ALA A 81 17.32 -10.94 16.50
N PHE A 82 17.45 -11.67 17.60
CA PHE A 82 16.53 -11.59 18.74
C PHE A 82 16.60 -10.26 19.50
N THR A 83 17.64 -9.47 19.33
CA THR A 83 17.75 -8.14 19.95
C THR A 83 17.00 -7.06 19.16
N VAL A 84 16.62 -7.35 17.93
CA VAL A 84 15.87 -6.41 17.09
C VAL A 84 14.43 -6.32 17.60
N PRO A 85 13.94 -5.13 17.97
CA PRO A 85 12.58 -4.96 18.45
C PRO A 85 11.55 -5.30 17.35
N ILE A 86 10.40 -5.79 17.78
CA ILE A 86 9.25 -5.99 16.89
C ILE A 86 8.71 -4.62 16.51
N GLU A 87 8.44 -4.44 15.22
CA GLU A 87 7.91 -3.19 14.68
C GLU A 87 6.41 -3.05 14.99
N ASP A 88 6.01 -1.92 15.59
CA ASP A 88 4.63 -1.57 15.92
C ASP A 88 4.24 -0.14 15.47
N SER A 89 5.11 0.49 14.67
CA SER A 89 4.94 1.88 14.24
C SER A 89 4.02 2.07 13.01
N LEU A 90 3.31 1.02 12.61
CA LEU A 90 2.34 1.08 11.49
C LEU A 90 1.06 1.80 11.92
N LYS A 91 0.66 2.81 11.16
CA LYS A 91 -0.61 3.53 11.33
C LYS A 91 -1.46 3.38 10.08
N MET A 92 -2.72 3.02 10.26
CA MET A 92 -3.70 3.01 9.18
C MET A 92 -4.49 4.32 9.18
N GLN A 93 -4.51 4.99 8.05
CA GLN A 93 -5.35 6.13 7.77
C GLN A 93 -6.30 5.80 6.62
N THR A 94 -7.28 6.64 6.35
CA THR A 94 -8.17 6.50 5.20
C THR A 94 -8.15 7.76 4.35
N ARG A 95 -8.05 7.58 3.05
CA ARG A 95 -8.19 8.64 2.04
C ARG A 95 -9.45 8.39 1.22
N SER A 96 -10.22 9.41 0.91
CA SER A 96 -11.40 9.27 0.07
C SER A 96 -11.13 9.76 -1.35
N ILE A 97 -11.40 8.90 -2.34
CA ILE A 97 -11.38 9.24 -3.77
C ILE A 97 -12.79 9.06 -4.32
N MET A 98 -13.41 10.15 -4.75
CA MET A 98 -14.77 10.16 -5.31
C MET A 98 -15.82 9.47 -4.41
N GLY A 99 -15.65 9.59 -3.08
CA GLY A 99 -16.53 8.97 -2.08
C GLY A 99 -16.29 7.48 -1.84
N THR A 100 -15.18 6.93 -2.35
CA THR A 100 -14.68 5.60 -2.01
C THR A 100 -13.54 5.77 -1.01
N GLU A 101 -13.61 5.12 0.13
CA GLU A 101 -12.55 5.13 1.14
C GLU A 101 -11.47 4.14 0.74
N ILE A 102 -10.23 4.62 0.72
CA ILE A 102 -9.03 3.85 0.40
C ILE A 102 -8.14 3.88 1.63
N PRO A 103 -7.69 2.73 2.16
CA PRO A 103 -6.74 2.69 3.25
C PRO A 103 -5.38 3.23 2.81
N LEU A 104 -4.72 3.92 3.72
CA LEU A 104 -3.36 4.42 3.60
C LEU A 104 -2.56 3.88 4.78
N VAL A 105 -1.51 3.14 4.50
CA VAL A 105 -0.62 2.63 5.54
C VAL A 105 0.56 3.59 5.67
N GLU A 106 0.67 4.25 6.81
CA GLU A 106 1.84 5.07 7.15
C GLU A 106 2.79 4.27 8.03
N TYR A 107 3.99 4.10 7.55
CA TYR A 107 5.11 3.59 8.32
C TYR A 107 5.97 4.77 8.78
N THR A 108 6.16 4.88 10.09
CA THR A 108 7.07 5.87 10.66
C THR A 108 8.28 5.11 11.20
N PRO A 109 9.41 5.09 10.48
CA PRO A 109 10.60 4.40 10.96
C PRO A 109 10.97 4.93 12.35
N SER A 110 11.28 4.02 13.26
CA SER A 110 11.79 4.37 14.59
C SER A 110 13.07 5.20 14.41
N LYS A 111 13.09 6.40 14.98
CA LYS A 111 14.25 7.32 14.90
C LYS A 111 15.46 6.85 15.73
N ASP A 112 15.42 5.71 16.34
CA ASP A 112 16.56 5.12 17.03
C ASP A 112 17.55 4.58 15.99
N GLU A 113 18.37 5.51 15.48
CA GLU A 113 19.46 5.23 14.54
C GLU A 113 20.54 4.30 15.13
N LYS A 114 20.45 4.00 16.41
CA LYS A 114 21.42 3.13 17.07
C LYS A 114 21.04 1.67 16.89
N PRO A 115 21.95 0.84 16.35
CA PRO A 115 21.71 -0.60 16.27
C PRO A 115 21.45 -1.16 17.67
N PRO A 116 20.49 -2.10 17.83
CA PRO A 116 20.13 -2.68 19.11
C PRO A 116 21.21 -3.63 19.68
N TYR A 117 22.33 -3.73 19.02
CA TYR A 117 23.47 -4.59 19.37
C TYR A 117 24.77 -3.78 19.52
N SER A 118 25.76 -4.39 20.20
CA SER A 118 27.06 -3.76 20.42
C SER A 118 27.94 -3.83 19.20
N PHE A 119 28.62 -2.75 18.85
CA PHE A 119 29.60 -2.67 17.76
C PHE A 119 30.88 -3.52 17.99
N TYR A 120 31.10 -4.03 19.20
CA TYR A 120 32.35 -4.69 19.57
C TYR A 120 32.60 -6.01 18.81
N SER A 121 31.57 -6.65 18.26
CA SER A 121 31.68 -7.95 17.59
C SER A 121 30.75 -8.08 16.39
N THR A 122 30.48 -6.98 15.72
CA THR A 122 29.67 -6.90 14.51
C THR A 122 30.50 -6.34 13.36
N SER A 123 30.12 -6.64 12.13
CA SER A 123 30.79 -6.16 10.91
C SER A 123 29.86 -5.28 10.09
N ASP A 124 30.46 -4.53 9.19
CA ASP A 124 29.73 -3.68 8.23
C ASP A 124 28.69 -4.47 7.42
N SER A 125 28.95 -5.76 7.15
CA SER A 125 28.01 -6.62 6.42
C SER A 125 26.70 -6.85 7.18
N LEU A 126 26.72 -6.89 8.51
CA LEU A 126 25.52 -7.00 9.34
C LEU A 126 24.72 -5.69 9.34
N ASP A 127 25.41 -4.56 9.41
CA ASP A 127 24.77 -3.23 9.37
C ASP A 127 24.17 -2.97 7.99
N GLU A 128 24.87 -3.33 6.91
CA GLU A 128 24.34 -3.25 5.54
C GLU A 128 23.06 -4.12 5.39
N ALA A 129 23.07 -5.34 5.94
CA ALA A 129 21.90 -6.21 5.92
C ALA A 129 20.72 -5.56 6.67
N ARG A 130 20.95 -5.01 7.89
CA ARG A 130 19.93 -4.33 8.68
C ARG A 130 19.30 -3.17 7.91
N ILE A 131 20.12 -2.28 7.36
CA ILE A 131 19.66 -1.12 6.59
C ILE A 131 18.85 -1.56 5.36
N ALA A 132 19.28 -2.61 4.66
CA ALA A 132 18.56 -3.14 3.51
C ALA A 132 17.21 -3.73 3.92
N PHE A 133 17.11 -4.46 5.04
CA PHE A 133 15.83 -4.96 5.55
C PHE A 133 14.91 -3.85 6.08
N GLU A 134 15.45 -2.78 6.66
CA GLU A 134 14.65 -1.58 7.02
C GLU A 134 14.03 -0.93 5.78
N ARG A 135 14.80 -0.82 4.69
CA ARG A 135 14.26 -0.31 3.42
C ARG A 135 13.14 -1.19 2.86
N VAL A 136 13.27 -2.51 2.99
CA VAL A 136 12.19 -3.44 2.59
C VAL A 136 10.92 -3.22 3.40
N LYS A 137 11.02 -2.93 4.70
CA LYS A 137 9.83 -2.62 5.53
C LYS A 137 9.09 -1.38 5.01
N GLU A 138 9.82 -0.31 4.67
CA GLU A 138 9.23 0.90 4.09
C GLU A 138 8.48 0.58 2.79
N LEU A 139 9.16 -0.08 1.85
CA LEU A 139 8.57 -0.47 0.57
C LEU A 139 7.37 -1.41 0.73
N THR A 140 7.38 -2.29 1.73
CA THR A 140 6.25 -3.19 2.02
C THR A 140 5.04 -2.41 2.53
N ALA A 141 5.25 -1.36 3.33
CA ALA A 141 4.17 -0.48 3.79
C ALA A 141 3.56 0.33 2.62
N ASP A 142 4.41 0.82 1.71
CA ASP A 142 3.97 1.51 0.49
C ASP A 142 3.17 0.55 -0.42
N LEU A 143 3.66 -0.67 -0.63
CA LEU A 143 2.95 -1.69 -1.39
C LEU A 143 1.59 -2.04 -0.76
N ALA A 144 1.53 -2.21 0.56
CA ALA A 144 0.28 -2.48 1.26
C ALA A 144 -0.75 -1.35 1.09
N THR A 145 -0.31 -0.11 0.94
CA THR A 145 -1.18 1.04 0.62
C THR A 145 -1.76 0.95 -0.79
N VAL A 146 -0.98 0.46 -1.75
CA VAL A 146 -1.38 0.42 -3.16
C VAL A 146 -2.24 -0.81 -3.49
N GLU A 147 -2.00 -1.95 -2.83
CA GLU A 147 -2.71 -3.22 -3.07
C GLU A 147 -4.06 -3.34 -2.34
N THR A 148 -4.34 -2.50 -1.33
CA THR A 148 -5.58 -2.57 -0.54
C THR A 148 -6.67 -1.67 -1.10
#